data_765539b1f27bc07fc9efe8265bd5d303
#
_entry.id   765539b1f27bc07fc9efe8265bd5d303
#
_cell.length_a   1.000
_cell.length_b   1.000
_cell.length_c   1.000
_cell.angle_alpha   90.00
_cell.angle_beta   90.00
_cell.angle_gamma   90.00
#
_symmetry.space_group_name_H-M   'P 1'
#
loop_
_entity.id
_entity.type
_entity.pdbx_description
1 polymer ?
#
loop_
_entity_poly.entity_id
_entity_poly.type
_entity_poly.pdbx_seq_one_letter_code
_entity_poly.pdbx_strand_id
1 'polypeptide(L)'
;MAQGDFSVTRLLLVLVAGLFAAGCANIQPQPVGQVYPEPPGQPTTPGGSPVPGGATGQPVSPGEPVPVPEVKPPLLPSYPRNIEASGAAAPVLSLVRQAREARKAGKLEPAAAALERALRIEPRNPWVWQALAGLHLQLGQAEQAESEAQKSNSLARRNPYIEVENWRLLAAARSQRGNANGAAQAEARHEELQRLLTQPPLAP
;
A
#
# COMPACT_ATOMS: atom_id res chain seq x y z
N MET A 1 20.31 5.26 -61.90
CA MET A 1 18.95 4.72 -62.04
C MET A 1 18.55 4.13 -60.69
N ALA A 2 17.96 4.93 -59.79
CA ALA A 2 17.32 4.48 -58.56
C ALA A 2 16.47 5.64 -58.00
N GLN A 3 15.32 5.86 -58.62
CA GLN A 3 14.28 6.78 -58.15
C GLN A 3 12.93 6.07 -58.26
N GLY A 4 12.56 5.31 -57.30
CA GLY A 4 11.28 4.58 -57.33
C GLY A 4 10.66 4.21 -55.99
N ASP A 5 11.39 4.14 -54.89
CA ASP A 5 10.88 3.48 -53.68
C ASP A 5 10.39 4.42 -52.57
N PHE A 6 10.50 5.74 -52.73
CA PHE A 6 10.08 6.71 -51.71
C PHE A 6 8.57 7.03 -51.73
N SER A 7 7.85 6.70 -52.80
CA SER A 7 6.43 7.10 -52.99
C SER A 7 5.47 6.10 -52.35
N VAL A 8 5.81 4.81 -52.37
CA VAL A 8 4.90 3.75 -51.85
C VAL A 8 4.87 3.73 -50.33
N THR A 9 6.00 4.00 -49.67
CA THR A 9 6.12 4.02 -48.20
C THR A 9 5.34 5.19 -47.58
N ARG A 10 5.29 6.34 -48.28
CA ARG A 10 4.49 7.51 -47.80
C ARG A 10 2.99 7.30 -47.99
N LEU A 11 2.56 6.57 -49.02
CA LEU A 11 1.15 6.29 -49.25
C LEU A 11 0.57 5.29 -48.23
N LEU A 12 1.37 4.33 -47.77
CA LEU A 12 0.97 3.36 -46.74
C LEU A 12 0.85 3.98 -45.34
N LEU A 13 1.65 5.00 -45.01
CA LEU A 13 1.58 5.71 -43.72
C LEU A 13 0.36 6.61 -43.61
N VAL A 14 -0.18 7.14 -44.70
CA VAL A 14 -1.39 7.99 -44.68
C VAL A 14 -2.68 7.16 -44.58
N LEU A 15 -2.67 5.91 -45.06
CA LEU A 15 -3.84 5.03 -45.01
C LEU A 15 -4.09 4.39 -43.63
N VAL A 16 -3.04 4.26 -42.80
CA VAL A 16 -3.18 3.74 -41.43
C VAL A 16 -3.66 4.80 -40.42
N ALA A 17 -3.47 6.09 -40.72
CA ALA A 17 -3.91 7.19 -39.86
C ALA A 17 -5.41 7.51 -39.94
N GLY A 18 -6.17 6.93 -40.88
CA GLY A 18 -7.56 7.28 -41.17
C GLY A 18 -8.65 6.42 -40.51
N LEU A 19 -8.30 5.36 -39.76
CA LEU A 19 -9.28 4.36 -39.28
C LEU A 19 -9.58 4.39 -37.75
N PHE A 20 -9.11 5.41 -37.02
CA PHE A 20 -9.34 5.50 -35.57
C PHE A 20 -10.26 6.65 -35.12
N ALA A 21 -11.18 7.10 -35.97
CA ALA A 21 -12.13 8.16 -35.61
C ALA A 21 -13.57 7.70 -35.71
N ALA A 22 -14.01 6.73 -34.91
CA ALA A 22 -15.44 6.53 -34.61
C ALA A 22 -15.59 5.61 -33.38
N GLY A 23 -15.89 6.17 -32.22
CA GLY A 23 -16.25 5.35 -31.06
C GLY A 23 -16.13 6.03 -29.71
N CYS A 24 -16.41 7.34 -29.57
CA CYS A 24 -16.68 7.92 -28.27
C CYS A 24 -18.14 7.62 -27.90
N ALA A 25 -18.40 6.46 -27.32
CA ALA A 25 -19.61 6.24 -26.54
C ALA A 25 -19.51 7.05 -25.25
N ASN A 26 -20.29 8.12 -25.17
CA ASN A 26 -20.46 8.95 -23.97
C ASN A 26 -21.19 8.11 -22.90
N ILE A 27 -20.46 7.43 -22.03
CA ILE A 27 -21.00 6.78 -20.84
C ILE A 27 -21.08 7.86 -19.76
N GLN A 28 -22.25 8.51 -19.65
CA GLN A 28 -22.56 9.35 -18.49
C GLN A 28 -22.70 8.44 -17.27
N PRO A 29 -21.93 8.68 -16.18
CA PRO A 29 -22.18 7.98 -14.92
C PRO A 29 -23.54 8.44 -14.37
N GLN A 30 -24.48 7.51 -14.25
CA GLN A 30 -25.73 7.71 -13.53
C GLN A 30 -25.39 7.96 -12.05
N PRO A 31 -25.97 8.99 -11.42
CA PRO A 31 -25.85 9.13 -9.98
C PRO A 31 -26.67 8.02 -9.31
N VAL A 32 -26.02 7.00 -8.83
CA VAL A 32 -26.60 6.02 -7.91
C VAL A 32 -26.91 6.77 -6.62
N GLY A 33 -28.20 7.02 -6.38
CA GLY A 33 -28.68 7.53 -5.11
C GLY A 33 -28.21 6.60 -4.00
N GLN A 34 -27.30 7.09 -3.15
CA GLN A 34 -26.91 6.41 -1.94
C GLN A 34 -28.12 6.47 -0.98
N VAL A 35 -28.85 5.37 -0.91
CA VAL A 35 -29.79 5.13 0.20
C VAL A 35 -28.94 4.82 1.41
N TYR A 36 -28.70 5.82 2.26
CA TYR A 36 -28.17 5.60 3.59
C TYR A 36 -29.27 4.92 4.42
N PRO A 37 -29.04 3.77 5.03
CA PRO A 37 -29.96 3.25 6.02
C PRO A 37 -29.99 4.20 7.22
N GLU A 38 -31.20 4.65 7.55
CA GLU A 38 -31.50 5.48 8.70
C GLU A 38 -31.05 4.75 9.98
N PRO A 39 -30.35 5.39 10.92
CA PRO A 39 -29.95 4.74 12.17
C PRO A 39 -31.21 4.42 12.99
N PRO A 40 -31.26 3.26 13.66
CA PRO A 40 -32.42 2.87 14.47
C PRO A 40 -32.68 3.89 15.56
N GLY A 41 -33.92 4.35 15.62
CA GLY A 41 -34.40 5.38 16.51
C GLY A 41 -34.07 5.10 17.97
N GLN A 42 -33.65 6.12 18.68
CA GLN A 42 -33.47 6.12 20.12
C GLN A 42 -34.83 5.84 20.80
N PRO A 43 -34.90 4.98 21.83
CA PRO A 43 -36.11 4.82 22.61
C PRO A 43 -36.37 6.07 23.44
N THR A 44 -37.48 6.73 23.16
CA THR A 44 -38.03 7.80 23.99
C THR A 44 -38.54 7.20 25.30
N THR A 45 -37.96 7.61 26.41
CA THR A 45 -38.45 7.33 27.76
C THR A 45 -39.61 8.27 28.09
N PRO A 46 -40.78 7.74 28.50
CA PRO A 46 -41.82 8.57 29.08
C PRO A 46 -41.60 8.78 30.57
N GLY A 47 -41.69 10.04 30.98
CA GLY A 47 -42.34 10.50 32.18
C GLY A 47 -41.84 10.05 33.55
N GLY A 48 -41.29 11.04 34.26
CA GLY A 48 -40.86 10.94 35.63
C GLY A 48 -41.98 10.77 36.66
N SER A 49 -41.57 10.33 37.83
CA SER A 49 -42.25 10.60 39.09
C SER A 49 -41.22 10.89 40.17
N PRO A 50 -41.49 11.83 41.06
CA PRO A 50 -40.53 12.31 42.05
C PRO A 50 -40.39 11.35 43.23
N VAL A 51 -39.15 11.10 43.63
CA VAL A 51 -38.80 10.37 44.84
C VAL A 51 -38.62 11.39 45.99
N PRO A 52 -39.31 11.18 47.18
CA PRO A 52 -39.07 12.06 48.32
C PRO A 52 -37.77 11.74 49.03
N GLY A 53 -37.16 12.77 49.56
CA GLY A 53 -35.87 12.76 50.21
C GLY A 53 -35.79 11.89 51.48
N GLY A 54 -34.61 11.38 51.72
CA GLY A 54 -34.16 10.77 52.95
C GLY A 54 -32.69 11.05 53.15
N ALA A 55 -32.38 12.07 53.88
CA ALA A 55 -31.02 12.39 54.32
C ALA A 55 -30.62 11.43 55.46
N THR A 56 -29.59 10.63 55.25
CA THR A 56 -28.75 10.16 56.36
C THR A 56 -27.31 10.12 55.87
N GLY A 57 -26.57 11.18 56.21
CA GLY A 57 -25.11 11.22 55.98
C GLY A 57 -24.43 10.15 56.84
N GLN A 58 -23.79 9.20 56.17
CA GLN A 58 -22.70 8.46 56.79
C GLN A 58 -21.38 9.12 56.49
N PRO A 59 -20.45 9.28 57.47
CA PRO A 59 -19.12 9.77 57.19
C PRO A 59 -18.38 8.76 56.34
N VAL A 60 -18.04 9.13 55.12
CA VAL A 60 -17.12 8.39 54.28
C VAL A 60 -15.74 8.42 54.92
N SER A 61 -15.30 7.30 55.43
CA SER A 61 -13.91 7.03 55.80
C SER A 61 -13.00 7.37 54.59
N PRO A 62 -11.81 7.93 54.79
CA PRO A 62 -10.85 8.11 53.72
C PRO A 62 -10.55 6.70 53.17
N GLY A 63 -11.06 6.41 51.95
CA GLY A 63 -10.87 5.13 51.29
C GLY A 63 -9.36 4.92 51.04
N GLU A 64 -8.90 3.73 51.39
CA GLU A 64 -7.62 3.22 50.93
C GLU A 64 -7.45 3.46 49.41
N PRO A 65 -6.28 3.86 48.93
CA PRO A 65 -6.04 4.06 47.51
C PRO A 65 -6.29 2.73 46.79
N VAL A 66 -7.41 2.69 46.03
CA VAL A 66 -7.72 1.55 45.16
C VAL A 66 -6.55 1.40 44.20
N PRO A 67 -5.85 0.23 44.14
CA PRO A 67 -4.77 0.06 43.21
C PRO A 67 -5.29 0.26 41.81
N VAL A 68 -4.86 1.32 41.16
CA VAL A 68 -5.17 1.60 39.74
C VAL A 68 -4.54 0.43 38.95
N PRO A 69 -5.33 -0.34 38.20
CA PRO A 69 -4.77 -1.43 37.43
C PRO A 69 -3.73 -0.84 36.47
N GLU A 70 -2.50 -1.34 36.61
CA GLU A 70 -1.40 -0.99 35.72
C GLU A 70 -1.80 -1.37 34.30
N VAL A 71 -2.23 -0.38 33.51
CA VAL A 71 -2.58 -0.55 32.11
C VAL A 71 -1.25 -0.80 31.38
N LYS A 72 -0.89 -2.08 31.22
CA LYS A 72 0.22 -2.45 30.34
C LYS A 72 -0.04 -1.84 28.95
N PRO A 73 0.88 -1.04 28.41
CA PRO A 73 0.75 -0.48 27.08
C PRO A 73 0.43 -1.63 26.11
N PRO A 74 -0.53 -1.45 25.19
CA PRO A 74 -0.82 -2.48 24.21
C PRO A 74 0.48 -2.84 23.50
N LEU A 75 0.87 -4.12 23.58
CA LEU A 75 2.03 -4.64 22.85
C LEU A 75 1.79 -4.35 21.37
N LEU A 76 2.55 -3.42 20.81
CA LEU A 76 2.52 -3.18 19.37
C LEU A 76 2.81 -4.51 18.68
N PRO A 77 2.01 -4.90 17.68
CA PRO A 77 2.24 -6.15 16.97
C PRO A 77 3.68 -6.18 16.46
N SER A 78 4.40 -7.26 16.79
CA SER A 78 5.76 -7.46 16.30
C SER A 78 5.69 -7.78 14.81
N TYR A 79 6.00 -6.80 13.96
CA TYR A 79 6.05 -7.00 12.52
C TYR A 79 7.38 -7.63 12.11
N PRO A 80 7.39 -8.60 11.15
CA PRO A 80 8.64 -9.07 10.55
C PRO A 80 9.35 -7.92 9.84
N ARG A 81 10.68 -7.82 10.05
CA ARG A 81 11.49 -6.74 9.49
C ARG A 81 12.05 -7.04 8.09
N ASN A 82 12.02 -8.30 7.69
CA ASN A 82 12.51 -8.79 6.40
C ASN A 82 11.78 -10.09 6.02
N ILE A 83 12.03 -10.56 4.80
CA ILE A 83 11.38 -11.77 4.29
C ILE A 83 11.80 -13.02 5.07
N GLU A 84 13.01 -13.07 5.60
CA GLU A 84 13.54 -14.19 6.37
C GLU A 84 12.77 -14.36 7.70
N ALA A 85 12.37 -13.24 8.32
CA ALA A 85 11.57 -13.22 9.54
C ALA A 85 10.05 -13.37 9.27
N SER A 86 9.61 -13.34 8.02
CA SER A 86 8.18 -13.38 7.66
C SER A 86 7.57 -14.78 7.66
N GLY A 87 8.39 -15.83 7.81
CA GLY A 87 7.96 -17.23 7.71
C GLY A 87 7.76 -17.71 6.26
N ALA A 88 8.36 -17.03 5.28
CA ALA A 88 8.32 -17.43 3.88
C ALA A 88 8.94 -18.83 3.69
N ALA A 89 8.37 -19.60 2.76
CA ALA A 89 8.83 -20.97 2.47
C ALA A 89 10.29 -21.02 1.99
N ALA A 90 11.02 -22.05 2.36
CA ALA A 90 12.43 -22.20 2.00
C ALA A 90 12.72 -22.07 0.48
N PRO A 91 11.90 -22.60 -0.44
CA PRO A 91 12.07 -22.36 -1.87
C PRO A 91 11.95 -20.89 -2.27
N VAL A 92 11.03 -20.14 -1.66
CA VAL A 92 10.87 -18.69 -1.89
C VAL A 92 12.11 -17.94 -1.43
N LEU A 93 12.60 -18.22 -0.22
CA LEU A 93 13.83 -17.62 0.30
C LEU A 93 15.04 -17.92 -0.60
N SER A 94 15.13 -19.13 -1.16
CA SER A 94 16.19 -19.49 -2.12
C SER A 94 16.12 -18.66 -3.39
N LEU A 95 14.92 -18.49 -3.97
CA LEU A 95 14.70 -17.69 -5.18
C LEU A 95 14.98 -16.20 -4.92
N VAL A 96 14.60 -15.68 -3.74
CA VAL A 96 14.91 -14.29 -3.37
C VAL A 96 16.43 -14.07 -3.23
N ARG A 97 17.16 -15.03 -2.65
CA ARG A 97 18.63 -14.96 -2.61
C ARG A 97 19.22 -14.96 -4.01
N GLN A 98 18.77 -15.88 -4.89
CA GLN A 98 19.17 -15.91 -6.30
C GLN A 98 18.93 -14.57 -7.00
N ALA A 99 17.75 -13.97 -6.79
CA ALA A 99 17.43 -12.66 -7.36
C ALA A 99 18.37 -11.55 -6.82
N ARG A 100 18.67 -11.55 -5.53
CA ARG A 100 19.61 -10.58 -4.91
C ARG A 100 21.00 -10.69 -5.51
N GLU A 101 21.52 -11.91 -5.70
CA GLU A 101 22.83 -12.14 -6.33
C GLU A 101 22.83 -11.75 -7.81
N ALA A 102 21.80 -12.10 -8.57
CA ALA A 102 21.67 -11.68 -9.96
C ALA A 102 21.63 -10.16 -10.08
N ARG A 103 20.88 -9.46 -9.22
CA ARG A 103 20.81 -7.99 -9.18
C ARG A 103 22.17 -7.38 -8.87
N LYS A 104 22.90 -7.90 -7.89
CA LYS A 104 24.27 -7.44 -7.57
C LYS A 104 25.23 -7.60 -8.76
N ALA A 105 25.04 -8.65 -9.57
CA ALA A 105 25.80 -8.90 -10.79
C ALA A 105 25.31 -8.07 -12.01
N GLY A 106 24.37 -7.14 -11.82
CA GLY A 106 23.78 -6.34 -12.89
C GLY A 106 22.82 -7.10 -13.82
N LYS A 107 22.48 -8.36 -13.50
CA LYS A 107 21.59 -9.22 -14.31
C LYS A 107 20.15 -9.03 -13.85
N LEU A 108 19.53 -7.91 -14.28
CA LEU A 108 18.22 -7.51 -13.77
C LEU A 108 17.08 -8.42 -14.23
N GLU A 109 17.07 -8.84 -15.51
CA GLU A 109 16.05 -9.75 -16.05
C GLU A 109 16.09 -11.15 -15.38
N PRO A 110 17.24 -11.81 -15.23
CA PRO A 110 17.35 -13.03 -14.44
C PRO A 110 16.90 -12.87 -12.99
N ALA A 111 17.14 -11.70 -12.38
CA ALA A 111 16.66 -11.41 -11.03
C ALA A 111 15.13 -11.31 -10.99
N ALA A 112 14.50 -10.62 -11.95
CA ALA A 112 13.04 -10.53 -12.07
C ALA A 112 12.41 -11.91 -12.28
N ALA A 113 12.94 -12.71 -13.20
CA ALA A 113 12.47 -14.09 -13.44
C ALA A 113 12.53 -14.98 -12.19
N ALA A 114 13.54 -14.81 -11.33
CA ALA A 114 13.62 -15.54 -10.06
C ALA A 114 12.52 -15.11 -9.09
N LEU A 115 12.22 -13.81 -8.99
CA LEU A 115 11.13 -13.30 -8.13
C LEU A 115 9.74 -13.69 -8.67
N GLU A 116 9.53 -13.68 -9.98
CA GLU A 116 8.30 -14.18 -10.59
C GLU A 116 8.05 -15.65 -10.25
N ARG A 117 9.12 -16.48 -10.27
CA ARG A 117 9.02 -17.87 -9.81
C ARG A 117 8.66 -17.95 -8.32
N ALA A 118 9.21 -17.07 -7.49
CA ALA A 118 8.85 -16.99 -6.07
C ALA A 118 7.37 -16.63 -5.88
N LEU A 119 6.82 -15.71 -6.69
CA LEU A 119 5.40 -15.35 -6.68
C LEU A 119 4.48 -16.48 -7.14
N ARG A 120 4.94 -17.40 -8.00
CA ARG A 120 4.16 -18.59 -8.32
C ARG A 120 3.99 -19.54 -7.14
N ILE A 121 4.93 -19.52 -6.19
CA ILE A 121 4.87 -20.30 -4.95
C ILE A 121 4.06 -19.56 -3.88
N GLU A 122 4.35 -18.30 -3.67
CA GLU A 122 3.69 -17.45 -2.68
C GLU A 122 3.14 -16.16 -3.33
N PRO A 123 1.99 -16.21 -4.03
CA PRO A 123 1.45 -15.06 -4.77
C PRO A 123 1.01 -13.89 -3.87
N ARG A 124 0.87 -14.12 -2.58
CA ARG A 124 0.48 -13.10 -1.59
C ARG A 124 1.63 -12.65 -0.70
N ASN A 125 2.88 -12.93 -1.07
CA ASN A 125 4.04 -12.50 -0.29
C ASN A 125 4.40 -11.03 -0.64
N PRO A 126 4.18 -10.07 0.29
CA PRO A 126 4.42 -8.66 0.00
C PRO A 126 5.90 -8.33 -0.22
N TRP A 127 6.82 -9.06 0.43
CA TRP A 127 8.26 -8.86 0.27
C TRP A 127 8.75 -9.18 -1.14
N VAL A 128 8.16 -10.20 -1.76
CA VAL A 128 8.51 -10.58 -3.13
C VAL A 128 7.99 -9.56 -4.12
N TRP A 129 6.74 -9.08 -3.95
CA TRP A 129 6.19 -8.00 -4.76
C TRP A 129 7.03 -6.72 -4.66
N GLN A 130 7.44 -6.34 -3.43
CA GLN A 130 8.33 -5.20 -3.21
C GLN A 130 9.66 -5.33 -3.93
N ALA A 131 10.29 -6.51 -3.83
CA ALA A 131 11.57 -6.76 -4.48
C ALA A 131 11.46 -6.69 -6.02
N LEU A 132 10.36 -7.19 -6.59
CA LEU A 132 10.07 -7.15 -8.02
C LEU A 132 9.84 -5.70 -8.48
N ALA A 133 9.05 -4.91 -7.75
CA ALA A 133 8.87 -3.48 -8.01
C ALA A 133 10.20 -2.72 -8.08
N GLY A 134 11.11 -3.02 -7.15
CA GLY A 134 12.44 -2.42 -7.15
C GLY A 134 13.30 -2.79 -8.36
N LEU A 135 13.14 -4.01 -8.91
CA LEU A 135 13.84 -4.43 -10.13
C LEU A 135 13.24 -3.77 -11.38
N HIS A 136 11.91 -3.75 -11.51
CA HIS A 136 11.25 -3.09 -12.64
C HIS A 136 11.54 -1.59 -12.69
N LEU A 137 11.65 -0.95 -11.52
CA LEU A 137 12.10 0.44 -11.46
C LEU A 137 13.53 0.63 -12.01
N GLN A 138 14.45 -0.28 -11.69
CA GLN A 138 15.83 -0.26 -12.23
C GLN A 138 15.87 -0.56 -13.73
N LEU A 139 14.94 -1.35 -14.25
CA LEU A 139 14.74 -1.61 -15.68
C LEU A 139 14.06 -0.46 -16.44
N GLY A 140 13.70 0.64 -15.74
CA GLY A 140 12.96 1.76 -16.34
C GLY A 140 11.48 1.48 -16.56
N GLN A 141 10.95 0.38 -16.06
CA GLN A 141 9.55 -0.05 -16.18
C GLN A 141 8.72 0.55 -15.05
N ALA A 142 8.64 1.88 -15.02
CA ALA A 142 8.10 2.64 -13.88
C ALA A 142 6.61 2.36 -13.62
N GLU A 143 5.81 2.13 -14.66
CA GLU A 143 4.37 1.82 -14.50
C GLU A 143 4.15 0.46 -13.83
N GLN A 144 4.93 -0.54 -14.24
CA GLN A 144 4.88 -1.87 -13.65
C GLN A 144 5.37 -1.82 -12.20
N ALA A 145 6.49 -1.13 -11.93
CA ALA A 145 7.02 -0.93 -10.59
C ALA A 145 5.99 -0.26 -9.65
N GLU A 146 5.25 0.75 -10.14
CA GLU A 146 4.19 1.41 -9.37
C GLU A 146 3.08 0.42 -9.00
N SER A 147 2.59 -0.36 -9.98
CA SER A 147 1.54 -1.36 -9.77
C SER A 147 1.95 -2.43 -8.75
N GLU A 148 3.17 -2.93 -8.84
CA GLU A 148 3.71 -3.95 -7.95
C GLU A 148 3.95 -3.44 -6.52
N ALA A 149 4.45 -2.20 -6.37
CA ALA A 149 4.59 -1.56 -5.06
C ALA A 149 3.22 -1.34 -4.39
N GLN A 150 2.19 -0.94 -5.15
CA GLN A 150 0.81 -0.85 -4.66
C GLN A 150 0.28 -2.22 -4.24
N LYS A 151 0.56 -3.25 -5.03
CA LYS A 151 0.19 -4.63 -4.69
C LYS A 151 0.86 -5.08 -3.41
N SER A 152 2.15 -4.81 -3.25
CA SER A 152 2.87 -5.08 -2.01
C SER A 152 2.23 -4.38 -0.81
N ASN A 153 1.89 -3.09 -0.92
CA ASN A 153 1.20 -2.34 0.13
C ASN A 153 -0.14 -2.96 0.52
N SER A 154 -0.94 -3.39 -0.47
CA SER A 154 -2.23 -4.03 -0.20
C SER A 154 -2.10 -5.34 0.58
N LEU A 155 -0.95 -6.01 0.48
CA LEU A 155 -0.65 -7.26 1.14
C LEU A 155 0.12 -7.09 2.46
N ALA A 156 0.69 -5.93 2.71
CA ALA A 156 1.59 -5.64 3.83
C ALA A 156 0.92 -5.73 5.22
N ARG A 157 -0.42 -5.69 5.29
CA ARG A 157 -1.17 -5.74 6.56
C ARG A 157 -0.67 -4.72 7.59
N ARG A 158 -0.39 -3.51 7.13
CA ARG A 158 0.15 -2.41 7.95
C ARG A 158 1.55 -2.69 8.53
N ASN A 159 2.33 -3.56 7.90
CA ASN A 159 3.73 -3.75 8.27
C ASN A 159 4.54 -2.51 7.85
N PRO A 160 5.02 -1.69 8.80
CA PRO A 160 5.67 -0.43 8.48
C PRO A 160 7.01 -0.62 7.77
N TYR A 161 7.69 -1.75 7.96
CA TYR A 161 8.95 -2.06 7.27
C TYR A 161 8.76 -2.35 5.78
N ILE A 162 7.58 -2.81 5.38
CA ILE A 162 7.22 -2.98 3.97
C ILE A 162 6.72 -1.66 3.41
N GLU A 163 5.80 -1.00 4.13
CA GLU A 163 5.16 0.23 3.64
C GLU A 163 6.17 1.35 3.40
N VAL A 164 7.15 1.54 4.29
CA VAL A 164 8.17 2.60 4.14
C VAL A 164 8.94 2.45 2.82
N GLU A 165 9.38 1.25 2.48
CA GLU A 165 10.12 1.00 1.24
C GLU A 165 9.20 1.09 0.01
N ASN A 166 7.96 0.58 0.10
CA ASN A 166 7.00 0.68 -0.99
C ASN A 166 6.65 2.14 -1.33
N TRP A 167 6.50 3.02 -0.33
CA TRP A 167 6.27 4.43 -0.60
C TRP A 167 7.45 5.11 -1.26
N ARG A 168 8.69 4.72 -0.91
CA ARG A 168 9.90 5.16 -1.61
C ARG A 168 9.89 4.70 -3.09
N LEU A 169 9.53 3.43 -3.35
CA LEU A 169 9.41 2.90 -4.71
C LEU A 169 8.32 3.63 -5.51
N LEU A 170 7.16 3.90 -4.90
CA LEU A 170 6.07 4.65 -5.50
C LEU A 170 6.49 6.08 -5.87
N ALA A 171 7.22 6.77 -4.99
CA ALA A 171 7.75 8.10 -5.26
C ALA A 171 8.67 8.09 -6.49
N ALA A 172 9.62 7.15 -6.53
CA ALA A 172 10.56 7.03 -7.64
C ALA A 172 9.86 6.65 -8.96
N ALA A 173 8.92 5.70 -8.92
CA ALA A 173 8.17 5.27 -10.10
C ALA A 173 7.32 6.41 -10.69
N ARG A 174 6.62 7.15 -9.84
CA ARG A 174 5.81 8.30 -10.24
C ARG A 174 6.67 9.44 -10.79
N SER A 175 7.83 9.69 -10.19
CA SER A 175 8.80 10.66 -10.68
C SER A 175 9.29 10.29 -12.09
N GLN A 176 9.66 9.03 -12.33
CA GLN A 176 10.08 8.57 -13.68
C GLN A 176 8.97 8.71 -14.73
N ARG A 177 7.71 8.62 -14.31
CA ARG A 177 6.52 8.81 -15.18
C ARG A 177 6.14 10.28 -15.37
N GLY A 178 6.86 11.23 -14.77
CA GLY A 178 6.54 12.66 -14.81
C GLY A 178 5.36 13.08 -13.91
N ASN A 179 4.86 12.20 -13.05
CA ASN A 179 3.80 12.52 -12.09
C ASN A 179 4.39 13.15 -10.82
N ALA A 180 4.80 14.41 -10.92
CA ALA A 180 5.44 15.13 -9.82
C ALA A 180 4.57 15.22 -8.55
N ASN A 181 3.27 15.49 -8.70
CA ASN A 181 2.36 15.59 -7.56
C ASN A 181 2.21 14.25 -6.84
N GLY A 182 2.02 13.17 -7.59
CA GLY A 182 1.95 11.83 -7.02
C GLY A 182 3.25 11.36 -6.38
N ALA A 183 4.40 11.77 -6.95
CA ALA A 183 5.72 11.50 -6.37
C ALA A 183 5.90 12.22 -5.03
N ALA A 184 5.58 13.52 -4.96
CA ALA A 184 5.66 14.30 -3.70
C ALA A 184 4.77 13.74 -2.59
N GLN A 185 3.54 13.31 -2.92
CA GLN A 185 2.65 12.66 -1.95
C GLN A 185 3.24 11.35 -1.41
N ALA A 186 3.84 10.54 -2.30
CA ALA A 186 4.46 9.28 -1.90
C ALA A 186 5.71 9.51 -1.03
N GLU A 187 6.52 10.52 -1.35
CA GLU A 187 7.68 10.92 -0.57
C GLU A 187 7.29 11.38 0.84
N ALA A 188 6.29 12.26 0.96
CA ALA A 188 5.79 12.70 2.25
C ALA A 188 5.33 11.52 3.14
N ARG A 189 4.70 10.52 2.54
CA ARG A 189 4.27 9.32 3.27
C ARG A 189 5.45 8.43 3.66
N HIS A 190 6.44 8.29 2.79
CA HIS A 190 7.70 7.61 3.10
C HIS A 190 8.39 8.25 4.31
N GLU A 191 8.57 9.56 4.30
CA GLU A 191 9.19 10.31 5.40
C GLU A 191 8.43 10.18 6.73
N GLU A 192 7.11 10.23 6.68
CA GLU A 192 6.26 10.04 7.87
C GLU A 192 6.49 8.67 8.50
N LEU A 193 6.45 7.61 7.70
CA LEU A 193 6.66 6.24 8.17
C LEU A 193 8.10 6.03 8.67
N GLN A 194 9.08 6.62 8.00
CA GLN A 194 10.47 6.55 8.40
C GLN A 194 10.69 7.21 9.76
N ARG A 195 10.06 8.37 10.01
CA ARG A 195 10.10 9.03 11.33
C ARG A 195 9.50 8.14 12.41
N LEU A 196 8.36 7.51 12.16
CA LEU A 196 7.73 6.58 13.11
C LEU A 196 8.60 5.38 13.45
N LEU A 197 9.38 4.87 12.48
CA LEU A 197 10.30 3.74 12.69
C LEU A 197 11.58 4.12 13.43
N THR A 198 11.99 5.39 13.37
CA THR A 198 13.24 5.88 13.96
C THR A 198 13.04 6.58 15.31
N GLN A 199 11.82 7.03 15.62
CA GLN A 199 11.52 7.61 16.92
C GLN A 199 11.46 6.52 17.99
N PRO A 200 12.17 6.70 19.11
CA PRO A 200 11.96 5.83 20.27
C PRO A 200 10.50 5.98 20.73
N PRO A 201 9.86 4.88 21.23
CA PRO A 201 8.56 5.00 21.85
C PRO A 201 8.62 6.09 22.92
N LEU A 202 7.67 7.02 22.89
CA LEU A 202 7.55 8.05 23.92
C LEU A 202 7.56 7.34 25.26
N ALA A 203 8.54 7.66 26.10
CA ALA A 203 8.58 7.17 27.47
C ALA A 203 7.28 7.60 28.18
N PRO A 204 6.66 6.74 28.98
CA PRO A 204 5.45 7.04 29.72
C PRO A 204 5.64 8.19 30.71
#